data_afca9906686c2b885a222213bd7f7986
#
_entry.id   afca9906686c2b885a222213bd7f7986
#
_cell.length_a   1.000
_cell.length_b   1.000
_cell.length_c   1.000
_cell.angle_alpha   90.00
_cell.angle_beta   90.00
_cell.angle_gamma   90.00
#
_symmetry.space_group_name_H-M   'P 1'
#
loop_
_entity.id
_entity.type
_entity.pdbx_description
1 polymer ?
#
loop_
_entity_poly.entity_id
_entity_poly.type
_entity_poly.pdbx_seq_one_letter_code
_entity_poly.pdbx_strand_id
1 'polypeptide(L)'
;MGDCALILASASPRRRELMSLLGIPFRTVPANIDETPPDGRSPEETAVHLAREKALAVAQNELDAVVLGADTIVVCNGESLGKPRDAEEALEMLRRLNGREHQVFTGVALLEVRHGTVVREQCDAVCTLVRFRKVGDEHLRRYIATAEPMDKAGAYGAQGYGSTLIERIEGCYFNVVGLPVSRVCAMLEAWGITPLQVVSISDV
;
A
#
# COMPACT_ATOMS: atom_id res chain seq x y z
N MET A 1 5.15 28.23 -4.98
CA MET A 1 4.76 27.09 -5.80
C MET A 1 3.27 27.19 -6.01
N GLY A 2 2.75 27.31 -7.26
CA GLY A 2 1.30 27.36 -7.51
C GLY A 2 0.62 26.10 -6.99
N ASP A 3 -0.68 26.17 -6.72
CA ASP A 3 -1.55 25.10 -6.20
C ASP A 3 -1.50 23.83 -7.07
N CYS A 4 -0.42 23.04 -6.93
CA CYS A 4 -0.31 21.75 -7.59
C CYS A 4 -1.11 20.72 -6.79
N ALA A 5 -2.16 20.16 -7.40
CA ALA A 5 -3.02 19.19 -6.73
C ALA A 5 -2.23 17.92 -6.36
N LEU A 6 -2.32 17.49 -5.10
CA LEU A 6 -1.80 16.17 -4.69
C LEU A 6 -2.89 15.12 -4.97
N ILE A 7 -2.50 14.03 -5.64
CA ILE A 7 -3.41 12.98 -6.09
C ILE A 7 -2.90 11.63 -5.59
N LEU A 8 -3.78 10.85 -4.96
CA LEU A 8 -3.54 9.44 -4.64
C LEU A 8 -4.11 8.56 -5.75
N ALA A 9 -3.25 7.88 -6.50
CA ALA A 9 -3.59 6.95 -7.58
C ALA A 9 -4.00 5.58 -7.01
N SER A 10 -5.13 5.50 -6.31
CA SER A 10 -5.58 4.28 -5.63
C SER A 10 -7.08 4.26 -5.39
N ALA A 11 -7.70 3.08 -5.53
CA ALA A 11 -9.08 2.80 -5.11
C ALA A 11 -9.17 2.32 -3.63
N SER A 12 -8.03 2.07 -2.97
CA SER A 12 -7.99 1.49 -1.62
C SER A 12 -8.48 2.47 -0.55
N PRO A 13 -9.57 2.15 0.19
CA PRO A 13 -10.04 2.97 1.31
C PRO A 13 -8.94 3.13 2.39
N ARG A 14 -8.19 2.06 2.68
CA ARG A 14 -7.11 2.06 3.67
C ARG A 14 -6.00 3.05 3.32
N ARG A 15 -5.56 3.08 2.05
CA ARG A 15 -4.55 4.05 1.60
C ARG A 15 -5.06 5.49 1.68
N ARG A 16 -6.34 5.71 1.39
CA ARG A 16 -6.97 7.02 1.56
C ARG A 16 -6.98 7.47 3.02
N GLU A 17 -7.35 6.56 3.94
CA GLU A 17 -7.30 6.83 5.38
C GLU A 17 -5.88 7.17 5.84
N LEU A 18 -4.88 6.38 5.44
CA LEU A 18 -3.48 6.63 5.78
C LEU A 18 -2.97 7.95 5.18
N MET A 19 -3.36 8.27 3.94
CA MET A 19 -2.99 9.53 3.30
C MET A 19 -3.59 10.74 4.01
N SER A 20 -4.80 10.62 4.57
CA SER A 20 -5.44 11.71 5.33
C SER A 20 -4.68 12.08 6.61
N LEU A 21 -3.89 11.14 7.17
CA LEU A 21 -3.05 11.41 8.35
C LEU A 21 -1.94 12.43 8.06
N LEU A 22 -1.62 12.69 6.79
CA LEU A 22 -0.62 13.69 6.41
C LEU A 22 -1.11 15.13 6.63
N GLY A 23 -2.42 15.34 6.79
CA GLY A 23 -2.99 16.68 6.94
C GLY A 23 -2.76 17.61 5.74
N ILE A 24 -2.62 17.03 4.54
CA ILE A 24 -2.46 17.73 3.28
C ILE A 24 -3.71 17.49 2.44
N PRO A 25 -4.30 18.52 1.81
CA PRO A 25 -5.40 18.32 0.87
C PRO A 25 -4.97 17.43 -0.30
N PHE A 26 -5.75 16.41 -0.61
CA PHE A 26 -5.53 15.54 -1.76
C PHE A 26 -6.85 15.04 -2.34
N ARG A 27 -6.82 14.57 -3.58
CA ARG A 27 -7.93 13.82 -4.17
C ARG A 27 -7.50 12.42 -4.54
N THR A 28 -8.44 11.50 -4.64
CA THR A 28 -8.22 10.11 -5.04
C THR A 28 -8.69 9.88 -6.46
N VAL A 29 -7.85 9.25 -7.26
CA VAL A 29 -8.19 8.79 -8.61
C VAL A 29 -7.79 7.32 -8.72
N PRO A 30 -8.75 6.40 -8.93
CA PRO A 30 -8.43 4.99 -9.14
C PRO A 30 -7.54 4.81 -10.37
N ALA A 31 -6.44 4.08 -10.20
CA ALA A 31 -5.61 3.65 -11.32
C ALA A 31 -6.16 2.34 -11.89
N ASN A 32 -6.48 2.31 -13.16
CA ASN A 32 -6.92 1.11 -13.86
C ASN A 32 -5.76 0.59 -14.71
N ILE A 33 -4.99 -0.34 -14.16
CA ILE A 33 -3.83 -0.98 -14.81
C ILE A 33 -3.94 -2.50 -14.71
N ASP A 34 -3.19 -3.20 -15.54
CA ASP A 34 -2.91 -4.62 -15.33
C ASP A 34 -1.92 -4.76 -14.17
N GLU A 35 -2.33 -5.42 -13.09
CA GLU A 35 -1.52 -5.66 -11.89
C GLU A 35 -0.70 -6.97 -11.99
N THR A 36 -0.61 -7.57 -13.18
CA THR A 36 0.21 -8.79 -13.39
C THR A 36 1.67 -8.48 -13.12
N PRO A 37 2.33 -9.20 -12.18
CA PRO A 37 3.73 -8.97 -11.89
C PRO A 37 4.60 -9.27 -13.12
N PRO A 38 5.54 -8.39 -13.48
CA PRO A 38 6.47 -8.67 -14.56
C PRO A 38 7.45 -9.79 -14.17
N ASP A 39 7.78 -10.65 -15.13
CA ASP A 39 8.71 -11.75 -14.93
C ASP A 39 10.11 -11.28 -14.53
N GLY A 40 10.77 -12.05 -13.68
CA GLY A 40 12.19 -11.89 -13.35
C GLY A 40 12.52 -10.75 -12.37
N ARG A 41 11.54 -10.04 -11.83
CA ARG A 41 11.75 -9.00 -10.83
C ARG A 41 11.66 -9.57 -9.40
N SER A 42 12.43 -8.98 -8.50
CA SER A 42 12.25 -9.21 -7.06
C SER A 42 10.89 -8.68 -6.58
N PRO A 43 10.38 -9.14 -5.43
CA PRO A 43 9.13 -8.61 -4.85
C PRO A 43 9.19 -7.10 -4.60
N GLU A 44 10.34 -6.58 -4.17
CA GLU A 44 10.57 -5.15 -3.97
C GLU A 44 10.46 -4.38 -5.29
N GLU A 45 11.19 -4.81 -6.32
CA GLU A 45 11.14 -4.21 -7.65
C GLU A 45 9.73 -4.28 -8.27
N THR A 46 9.02 -5.37 -8.03
CA THR A 46 7.63 -5.53 -8.49
C THR A 46 6.70 -4.55 -7.80
N ALA A 47 6.80 -4.38 -6.48
CA ALA A 47 5.98 -3.42 -5.73
C ALA A 47 6.24 -1.98 -6.21
N VAL A 48 7.51 -1.61 -6.43
CA VAL A 48 7.89 -0.31 -6.98
C VAL A 48 7.34 -0.11 -8.38
N HIS A 49 7.49 -1.11 -9.24
CA HIS A 49 6.99 -1.06 -10.62
C HIS A 49 5.48 -0.84 -10.66
N LEU A 50 4.70 -1.64 -9.93
CA LEU A 50 3.25 -1.50 -9.92
C LEU A 50 2.80 -0.17 -9.30
N ALA A 51 3.49 0.31 -8.26
CA ALA A 51 3.24 1.64 -7.70
C ALA A 51 3.47 2.74 -8.75
N ARG A 52 4.55 2.64 -9.52
CA ARG A 52 4.90 3.56 -10.60
C ARG A 52 3.87 3.55 -11.72
N GLU A 53 3.48 2.36 -12.21
CA GLU A 53 2.48 2.22 -13.26
C GLU A 53 1.12 2.81 -12.83
N LYS A 54 0.72 2.61 -11.57
CA LYS A 54 -0.49 3.25 -11.00
C LYS A 54 -0.39 4.77 -11.02
N ALA A 55 0.75 5.32 -10.62
CA ALA A 55 0.95 6.77 -10.66
C ALA A 55 0.94 7.31 -12.09
N LEU A 56 1.59 6.63 -13.04
CA LEU A 56 1.66 7.03 -14.45
C LEU A 56 0.28 7.01 -15.12
N ALA A 57 -0.53 5.97 -14.87
CA ALA A 57 -1.86 5.85 -15.45
C ALA A 57 -2.78 7.03 -15.06
N VAL A 58 -2.59 7.60 -13.88
CA VAL A 58 -3.29 8.80 -13.43
C VAL A 58 -2.62 10.06 -13.98
N ALA A 59 -1.30 10.14 -13.92
CA ALA A 59 -0.50 11.29 -14.35
C ALA A 59 -0.75 11.69 -15.83
N GLN A 60 -0.99 10.71 -16.69
CA GLN A 60 -1.28 10.93 -18.13
C GLN A 60 -2.51 11.79 -18.40
N ASN A 61 -3.42 11.92 -17.43
CA ASN A 61 -4.65 12.69 -17.55
C ASN A 61 -4.59 14.03 -16.78
N GLU A 62 -3.44 14.40 -16.24
CA GLU A 62 -3.24 15.61 -15.45
C GLU A 62 -2.34 16.60 -16.21
N LEU A 63 -2.66 17.90 -16.05
CA LEU A 63 -1.80 18.97 -16.60
C LEU A 63 -0.72 19.40 -15.60
N ASP A 64 -1.13 19.66 -14.36
CA ASP A 64 -0.26 20.09 -13.27
C ASP A 64 -0.68 19.39 -11.98
N ALA A 65 0.10 18.40 -11.52
CA ALA A 65 -0.20 17.59 -10.34
C ALA A 65 1.04 16.96 -9.74
N VAL A 66 0.95 16.56 -8.48
CA VAL A 66 1.81 15.57 -7.85
C VAL A 66 0.99 14.30 -7.62
N VAL A 67 1.40 13.20 -8.23
CA VAL A 67 0.67 11.93 -8.19
C VAL A 67 1.43 10.91 -7.38
N LEU A 68 0.79 10.36 -6.33
CA LEU A 68 1.31 9.28 -5.49
C LEU A 68 0.65 7.96 -5.88
N GLY A 69 1.44 6.99 -6.33
CA GLY A 69 1.04 5.59 -6.50
C GLY A 69 1.61 4.73 -5.39
N ALA A 70 0.92 3.64 -5.06
CA ALA A 70 1.41 2.64 -4.12
C ALA A 70 0.91 1.24 -4.49
N ASP A 71 1.76 0.23 -4.24
CA ASP A 71 1.38 -1.17 -4.36
C ASP A 71 1.97 -2.01 -3.24
N THR A 72 1.26 -3.09 -2.83
CA THR A 72 1.64 -3.90 -1.67
C THR A 72 1.65 -5.38 -2.04
N ILE A 73 2.77 -6.04 -1.76
CA ILE A 73 3.01 -7.46 -2.05
C ILE A 73 3.34 -8.18 -0.74
N VAL A 74 2.69 -9.31 -0.51
CA VAL A 74 2.99 -10.24 0.60
C VAL A 74 3.84 -11.39 0.08
N VAL A 75 4.95 -11.69 0.73
CA VAL A 75 5.90 -12.73 0.31
C VAL A 75 6.11 -13.73 1.45
N CYS A 76 5.90 -15.01 1.16
CA CYS A 76 6.16 -16.10 2.10
C CYS A 76 7.04 -17.16 1.44
N ASN A 77 8.18 -17.47 2.05
CA ASN A 77 9.17 -18.44 1.53
C ASN A 77 9.60 -18.13 0.07
N GLY A 78 9.77 -16.85 -0.26
CA GLY A 78 10.18 -16.41 -1.60
C GLY A 78 9.06 -16.35 -2.64
N GLU A 79 7.83 -16.74 -2.31
CA GLU A 79 6.68 -16.70 -3.22
C GLU A 79 5.73 -15.56 -2.85
N SER A 80 5.31 -14.80 -3.86
CA SER A 80 4.33 -13.73 -3.71
C SER A 80 2.92 -14.30 -3.56
N LEU A 81 2.18 -13.75 -2.61
CA LEU A 81 0.78 -14.09 -2.35
C LEU A 81 -0.11 -12.93 -2.79
N GLY A 82 -0.87 -13.14 -3.86
CA GLY A 82 -1.84 -12.17 -4.37
C GLY A 82 -3.13 -12.11 -3.54
N LYS A 83 -4.19 -11.54 -4.11
CA LYS A 83 -5.53 -11.58 -3.54
C LYS A 83 -6.14 -12.96 -3.80
N PRO A 84 -6.83 -13.57 -2.83
CA PRO A 84 -7.49 -14.86 -3.05
C PRO A 84 -8.68 -14.70 -4.00
N ARG A 85 -8.90 -15.68 -4.86
CA ARG A 85 -10.04 -15.75 -5.78
C ARG A 85 -11.31 -16.21 -5.09
N ASP A 86 -11.14 -17.04 -4.07
CA ASP A 86 -12.22 -17.67 -3.31
C ASP A 86 -11.79 -18.02 -1.88
N ALA A 87 -12.72 -18.55 -1.08
CA ALA A 87 -12.49 -18.90 0.32
C ALA A 87 -11.49 -20.06 0.51
N GLU A 88 -11.39 -20.99 -0.44
CA GLU A 88 -10.45 -22.10 -0.35
C GLU A 88 -9.03 -21.64 -0.62
N GLU A 89 -8.81 -20.78 -1.62
CA GLU A 89 -7.52 -20.16 -1.86
C GLU A 89 -7.10 -19.27 -0.69
N ALA A 90 -8.05 -18.52 -0.09
CA ALA A 90 -7.78 -17.74 1.12
C ALA A 90 -7.30 -18.64 2.27
N LEU A 91 -7.93 -19.82 2.46
CA LEU A 91 -7.53 -20.77 3.49
C LEU A 91 -6.12 -21.33 3.23
N GLU A 92 -5.80 -21.66 1.98
CA GLU A 92 -4.47 -22.14 1.61
C GLU A 92 -3.39 -21.08 1.88
N MET A 93 -3.64 -19.82 1.49
CA MET A 93 -2.72 -18.71 1.77
C MET A 93 -2.52 -18.52 3.27
N LEU A 94 -3.59 -18.50 4.06
CA LEU A 94 -3.52 -18.33 5.51
C LEU A 94 -2.80 -19.51 6.20
N ARG A 95 -2.97 -20.76 5.73
CA ARG A 95 -2.22 -21.92 6.20
C ARG A 95 -0.72 -21.79 5.94
N ARG A 96 -0.33 -21.22 4.79
CA ARG A 96 1.07 -20.95 4.45
C ARG A 96 1.71 -19.93 5.39
N LEU A 97 0.95 -18.93 5.84
CA LEU A 97 1.39 -17.89 6.77
C LEU A 97 1.34 -18.33 8.24
N ASN A 98 0.48 -19.29 8.58
CA ASN A 98 0.14 -19.68 9.94
C ASN A 98 1.36 -20.14 10.76
N GLY A 99 1.64 -19.44 11.87
CA GLY A 99 2.78 -19.70 12.76
C GLY A 99 4.14 -19.37 12.13
N ARG A 100 4.19 -18.57 11.06
CA ARG A 100 5.42 -18.24 10.32
C ARG A 100 5.62 -16.73 10.22
N GLU A 101 6.84 -16.37 9.88
CA GLU A 101 7.22 -15.03 9.48
C GLU A 101 7.12 -14.91 7.96
N HIS A 102 6.71 -13.74 7.51
CA HIS A 102 6.62 -13.38 6.11
C HIS A 102 6.93 -11.90 5.92
N GLN A 103 7.18 -11.50 4.68
CA GLN A 103 7.55 -10.14 4.31
C GLN A 103 6.37 -9.43 3.64
N VAL A 104 6.22 -8.15 3.95
CA VAL A 104 5.30 -7.25 3.27
C VAL A 104 6.08 -6.10 2.68
N PHE A 105 6.09 -6.00 1.35
CA PHE A 105 6.70 -4.91 0.61
C PHE A 105 5.61 -3.96 0.14
N THR A 106 5.76 -2.66 0.43
CA THR A 106 4.96 -1.63 -0.25
C THR A 106 5.88 -0.72 -1.02
N GLY A 107 5.73 -0.73 -2.34
CA GLY A 107 6.31 0.24 -3.25
C GLY A 107 5.50 1.53 -3.23
N VAL A 108 6.19 2.65 -3.36
CA VAL A 108 5.63 4.00 -3.52
C VAL A 108 6.31 4.71 -4.68
N ALA A 109 5.52 5.45 -5.46
CA ALA A 109 6.02 6.28 -6.56
C ALA A 109 5.38 7.66 -6.49
N LEU A 110 6.20 8.69 -6.53
CA LEU A 110 5.79 10.08 -6.57
C LEU A 110 6.19 10.69 -7.91
N LEU A 111 5.24 11.23 -8.65
CA LEU A 111 5.42 11.82 -9.98
C LEU A 111 4.96 13.28 -9.96
N GLU A 112 5.79 14.19 -10.45
CA GLU A 112 5.40 15.57 -10.72
C GLU A 112 5.07 15.74 -12.19
N VAL A 113 3.87 16.23 -12.47
CA VAL A 113 3.39 16.54 -13.83
C VAL A 113 3.37 18.07 -13.99
N ARG A 114 3.92 18.55 -15.08
CA ARG A 114 3.85 19.95 -15.51
C ARG A 114 3.53 20.01 -17.00
N HIS A 115 2.49 20.78 -17.34
CA HIS A 115 2.02 20.93 -18.71
C HIS A 115 1.77 19.57 -19.41
N GLY A 116 1.20 18.60 -18.67
CA GLY A 116 0.91 17.25 -19.19
C GLY A 116 2.12 16.34 -19.34
N THR A 117 3.30 16.74 -18.81
CA THR A 117 4.53 15.95 -18.90
C THR A 117 5.07 15.63 -17.50
N VAL A 118 5.49 14.39 -17.27
CA VAL A 118 6.20 14.00 -16.03
C VAL A 118 7.59 14.62 -16.06
N VAL A 119 7.85 15.55 -15.14
CA VAL A 119 9.13 16.30 -15.04
C VAL A 119 10.01 15.82 -13.90
N ARG A 120 9.46 15.11 -12.94
CA ARG A 120 10.18 14.57 -11.80
C ARG A 120 9.54 13.26 -11.35
N GLU A 121 10.38 12.31 -10.98
CA GLU A 121 9.97 10.99 -10.47
C GLU A 121 10.83 10.60 -9.27
N GLN A 122 10.22 10.00 -8.27
CA GLN A 122 10.91 9.37 -7.15
C GLN A 122 10.14 8.10 -6.75
N CYS A 123 10.85 6.99 -6.71
CA CYS A 123 10.30 5.70 -6.29
C CYS A 123 11.06 5.14 -5.10
N ASP A 124 10.38 4.36 -4.27
CA ASP A 124 10.98 3.67 -3.14
C ASP A 124 10.13 2.48 -2.72
N ALA A 125 10.69 1.62 -1.87
CA ALA A 125 9.97 0.52 -1.24
C ALA A 125 10.30 0.41 0.24
N VAL A 126 9.33 -0.09 1.02
CA VAL A 126 9.52 -0.41 2.43
C VAL A 126 9.17 -1.88 2.64
N CYS A 127 10.07 -2.61 3.30
CA CYS A 127 9.86 -3.99 3.73
C CYS A 127 9.53 -4.01 5.23
N THR A 128 8.57 -4.85 5.62
CA THR A 128 8.20 -5.09 7.02
C THR A 128 8.01 -6.58 7.22
N LEU A 129 8.59 -7.12 8.31
CA LEU A 129 8.40 -8.51 8.70
C LEU A 129 7.13 -8.63 9.56
N VAL A 130 6.31 -9.61 9.24
CA VAL A 130 5.09 -9.92 9.98
C VAL A 130 5.15 -11.38 10.42
N ARG A 131 4.97 -11.63 11.69
CA ARG A 131 4.89 -12.98 12.25
C ARG A 131 3.46 -13.30 12.65
N PHE A 132 2.94 -14.40 12.12
CA PHE A 132 1.65 -14.93 12.55
C PHE A 132 1.83 -15.87 13.77
N ARG A 133 0.91 -15.78 14.72
CA ARG A 133 0.75 -16.79 15.74
C ARG A 133 0.18 -18.08 15.11
N LYS A 134 0.46 -19.23 15.72
CA LYS A 134 -0.12 -20.51 15.26
C LYS A 134 -1.55 -20.65 15.78
N VAL A 135 -2.50 -20.87 14.86
CA VAL A 135 -3.94 -21.10 15.16
C VAL A 135 -4.43 -22.37 14.46
N GLY A 136 -5.57 -22.89 14.91
CA GLY A 136 -6.23 -24.00 14.23
C GLY A 136 -7.02 -23.56 13.00
N ASP A 137 -7.28 -24.48 12.08
CA ASP A 137 -8.04 -24.24 10.86
C ASP A 137 -9.43 -23.64 11.09
N GLU A 138 -10.07 -23.99 12.20
CA GLU A 138 -11.37 -23.43 12.56
C GLU A 138 -11.31 -21.92 12.76
N HIS A 139 -10.21 -21.40 13.37
CA HIS A 139 -10.00 -19.98 13.53
C HIS A 139 -9.81 -19.29 12.17
N LEU A 140 -9.02 -19.90 11.26
CA LEU A 140 -8.82 -19.38 9.91
C LEU A 140 -10.14 -19.32 9.13
N ARG A 141 -10.97 -20.37 9.20
CA ARG A 141 -12.29 -20.39 8.56
C ARG A 141 -13.24 -19.33 9.12
N ARG A 142 -13.26 -19.11 10.42
CA ARG A 142 -14.05 -18.02 11.03
C ARG A 142 -13.60 -16.64 10.53
N TYR A 143 -12.28 -16.44 10.39
CA TYR A 143 -11.77 -15.20 9.82
C TYR A 143 -12.19 -15.03 8.37
N ILE A 144 -12.09 -16.08 7.53
CA ILE A 144 -12.53 -16.03 6.14
C ILE A 144 -14.03 -15.72 6.02
N ALA A 145 -14.85 -16.26 6.94
CA ALA A 145 -16.30 -16.02 6.97
C ALA A 145 -16.67 -14.53 7.20
N THR A 146 -15.74 -13.70 7.68
CA THR A 146 -15.95 -12.24 7.78
C THR A 146 -15.87 -11.52 6.44
N ALA A 147 -15.46 -12.20 5.36
CA ALA A 147 -15.14 -11.67 4.05
C ALA A 147 -13.99 -10.63 4.02
N GLU A 148 -13.41 -10.25 5.17
CA GLU A 148 -12.29 -9.31 5.25
C GLU A 148 -11.06 -9.71 4.42
N PRO A 149 -10.69 -11.01 4.28
CA PRO A 149 -9.52 -11.44 3.51
C PRO A 149 -9.57 -11.15 2.02
N MET A 150 -10.77 -11.10 1.43
CA MET A 150 -10.99 -11.32 0.00
C MET A 150 -10.42 -10.24 -0.93
N ASP A 151 -10.20 -9.03 -0.43
CA ASP A 151 -9.63 -7.91 -1.19
C ASP A 151 -8.15 -7.64 -0.88
N LYS A 152 -7.47 -8.57 -0.17
CA LYS A 152 -6.14 -8.32 0.39
C LYS A 152 -5.09 -9.32 -0.09
N ALA A 153 -3.90 -8.83 -0.43
CA ALA A 153 -2.74 -9.68 -0.70
C ALA A 153 -2.42 -10.54 0.53
N GLY A 154 -2.13 -11.83 0.32
CA GLY A 154 -1.90 -12.79 1.38
C GLY A 154 -3.14 -13.16 2.20
N ALA A 155 -4.34 -12.77 1.74
CA ALA A 155 -5.61 -13.05 2.38
C ALA A 155 -5.72 -12.57 3.84
N TYR A 156 -5.10 -11.43 4.22
CA TYR A 156 -5.29 -10.86 5.55
C TYR A 156 -5.12 -9.34 5.59
N GLY A 157 -5.72 -8.70 6.62
CA GLY A 157 -5.52 -7.31 6.95
C GLY A 157 -4.83 -7.14 8.30
N ALA A 158 -3.90 -6.18 8.44
CA ALA A 158 -3.30 -5.86 9.72
C ALA A 158 -4.27 -5.08 10.65
N GLN A 159 -5.26 -4.45 10.07
CA GLN A 159 -6.40 -3.82 10.76
C GLN A 159 -7.56 -4.82 10.88
N GLY A 160 -8.55 -4.53 11.68
CA GLY A 160 -9.75 -5.35 11.79
C GLY A 160 -9.51 -6.74 12.38
N TYR A 161 -10.24 -7.73 11.89
CA TYR A 161 -10.20 -9.11 12.42
C TYR A 161 -8.89 -9.83 12.14
N GLY A 162 -8.20 -9.51 11.05
CA GLY A 162 -6.91 -10.12 10.73
C GLY A 162 -5.81 -9.79 11.73
N SER A 163 -5.95 -8.73 12.53
CA SER A 163 -5.06 -8.44 13.66
C SER A 163 -4.97 -9.60 14.66
N THR A 164 -6.01 -10.43 14.76
CA THR A 164 -6.06 -11.61 15.64
C THR A 164 -5.08 -12.72 15.23
N LEU A 165 -4.58 -12.68 14.00
CA LEU A 165 -3.60 -13.64 13.47
C LEU A 165 -2.16 -13.18 13.73
N ILE A 166 -1.94 -11.88 13.91
CA ILE A 166 -0.60 -11.28 14.02
C ILE A 166 -0.06 -11.43 15.44
N GLU A 167 1.12 -12.01 15.57
CA GLU A 167 1.89 -12.09 16.81
C GLU A 167 2.81 -10.88 16.98
N ARG A 168 3.51 -10.49 15.89
CA ARG A 168 4.52 -9.42 15.88
C ARG A 168 4.65 -8.78 14.50
N ILE A 169 4.94 -7.50 14.50
CA ILE A 169 5.38 -6.74 13.32
C ILE A 169 6.73 -6.13 13.63
N GLU A 170 7.70 -6.31 12.75
CA GLU A 170 9.03 -5.72 12.82
C GLU A 170 9.27 -4.81 11.62
N GLY A 171 9.25 -3.50 11.87
CA GLY A 171 9.29 -2.46 10.84
C GLY A 171 8.08 -1.52 10.91
N CYS A 172 7.58 -1.10 9.76
CA CYS A 172 6.53 -0.10 9.64
C CYS A 172 5.13 -0.75 9.60
N TYR A 173 4.32 -0.56 10.64
CA TYR A 173 2.93 -1.02 10.67
C TYR A 173 2.10 -0.47 9.50
N PHE A 174 2.23 0.82 9.19
CA PHE A 174 1.49 1.46 8.10
C PHE A 174 1.87 0.91 6.71
N ASN A 175 3.11 0.42 6.57
CA ASN A 175 3.53 -0.35 5.40
C ASN A 175 2.68 -1.61 5.23
N VAL A 176 2.45 -2.38 6.29
CA VAL A 176 1.62 -3.60 6.26
C VAL A 176 0.16 -3.27 5.94
N VAL A 177 -0.34 -2.11 6.37
CA VAL A 177 -1.70 -1.64 6.03
C VAL A 177 -1.80 -1.25 4.55
N GLY A 178 -0.69 -0.82 3.92
CA GLY A 178 -0.58 -0.58 2.48
C GLY A 178 -0.07 0.79 2.04
N LEU A 179 0.40 1.64 2.98
CA LEU A 179 1.07 2.91 2.66
C LEU A 179 2.08 3.25 3.77
N PRO A 180 3.39 3.25 3.53
CA PRO A 180 4.41 3.59 4.54
C PRO A 180 4.44 5.11 4.79
N VAL A 181 3.55 5.59 5.66
CA VAL A 181 3.24 7.01 5.89
C VAL A 181 4.50 7.85 6.14
N SER A 182 5.41 7.38 7.01
CA SER A 182 6.64 8.12 7.32
C SER A 182 7.56 8.27 6.10
N ARG A 183 7.62 7.24 5.23
CA ARG A 183 8.40 7.30 3.98
C ARG A 183 7.77 8.26 2.99
N VAL A 184 6.46 8.22 2.85
CA VAL A 184 5.70 9.16 2.00
C VAL A 184 5.89 10.60 2.48
N CYS A 185 5.85 10.86 3.81
CA CYS A 185 6.18 12.16 4.37
C CYS A 185 7.55 12.65 3.92
N ALA A 186 8.60 11.83 4.12
CA ALA A 186 9.96 12.20 3.75
C ALA A 186 10.11 12.50 2.24
N MET A 187 9.41 11.74 1.37
CA MET A 187 9.42 12.00 -0.07
C MET A 187 8.75 13.33 -0.42
N LEU A 188 7.60 13.62 0.20
CA LEU A 188 6.87 14.88 -0.02
C LEU A 188 7.68 16.08 0.50
N GLU A 189 8.27 15.98 1.68
CA GLU A 189 9.14 17.02 2.26
C GLU A 189 10.35 17.31 1.37
N ALA A 190 10.98 16.29 0.79
CA ALA A 190 12.08 16.47 -0.17
C ALA A 190 11.63 17.20 -1.46
N TRP A 191 10.32 17.27 -1.71
CA TRP A 191 9.71 18.02 -2.82
C TRP A 191 9.12 19.35 -2.38
N GLY A 192 9.33 19.77 -1.11
CA GLY A 192 8.83 21.01 -0.55
C GLY A 192 7.33 20.99 -0.24
N ILE A 193 6.72 19.80 -0.15
CA ILE A 193 5.34 19.62 0.28
C ILE A 193 5.38 19.21 1.76
N THR A 194 5.01 20.14 2.64
CA THR A 194 5.12 19.93 4.09
C THR A 194 3.84 19.30 4.65
N PRO A 195 3.89 18.11 5.27
CA PRO A 195 2.76 17.53 6.00
C PRO A 195 2.34 18.40 7.22
N LEU A 196 1.10 18.22 7.67
CA LEU A 196 0.54 18.84 8.88
C LEU A 196 0.46 20.39 8.85
N GLN A 197 0.42 21.00 7.65
CA GLN A 197 0.30 22.45 7.54
C GLN A 197 -1.06 23.03 7.98
N VAL A 198 -2.08 22.18 8.15
CA VAL A 198 -3.47 22.61 8.39
C VAL A 198 -3.87 22.66 9.86
N VAL A 199 -3.00 22.26 10.79
CA VAL A 199 -3.32 22.34 12.23
C VAL A 199 -2.81 23.68 12.78
N SER A 200 -3.55 24.76 12.56
CA SER A 200 -3.47 25.93 13.43
C SER A 200 -3.93 25.51 14.82
N ILE A 201 -3.03 25.56 15.80
CA ILE A 201 -3.33 25.29 17.22
C ILE A 201 -4.39 26.28 17.78
N SER A 202 -4.79 27.26 16.99
CA SER A 202 -5.84 28.24 17.34
C SER A 202 -7.28 27.71 17.22
N ASP A 203 -7.49 26.50 16.71
CA ASP A 203 -8.84 25.92 16.47
C ASP A 203 -9.12 24.68 17.36
N VAL A 204 -8.36 24.46 18.43
CA VAL A 204 -8.58 23.42 19.44
C VAL A 204 -9.06 24.00 20.75
#